data_13c048cf422f3ef69edea7b63334fb9b
#
_entry.id   13c048cf422f3ef69edea7b63334fb9b
#
_cell.length_a   1.000
_cell.length_b   1.000
_cell.length_c   1.000
_cell.angle_alpha   90.00
_cell.angle_beta   90.00
_cell.angle_gamma   90.00
#
_symmetry.space_group_name_H-M   'P 1'
#
loop_
_entity.id
_entity.type
_entity.pdbx_description
1 polymer ?
#
loop_
_entity_poly.entity_id
_entity_poly.type
_entity_poly.pdbx_seq_one_letter_code
_entity_poly.pdbx_strand_id
1 'polypeptide(L)'
;GNPKPWGVLSVKPTGATLRYTYDDRIMIRNTSEPYFEHNFNYKKCIEKHKKGLLRRFPQFPDIDIENSWSGFISVSRNGKPVFGNFDEKIFFAGAYNGGGLGLSVLFGAAMIDSALKIKNSRLNLVESFPQANRLPPFPKIAALLRLKLDEIFGSNEF
;
A
#
# COMPACT_ATOMS: atom_id res chain seq x y z
N GLY A 1 32.57 -2.22 8.60
CA GLY A 1 31.51 -1.23 8.88
C GLY A 1 30.17 -1.89 8.67
N ASN A 2 29.19 -1.55 9.50
CA ASN A 2 27.84 -2.08 9.32
C ASN A 2 27.28 -1.70 7.94
N PRO A 3 26.57 -2.61 7.28
CA PRO A 3 26.00 -2.31 5.99
C PRO A 3 25.01 -1.13 6.10
N LYS A 4 25.05 -0.25 5.11
CA LYS A 4 24.12 0.88 5.09
C LYS A 4 22.68 0.38 4.89
N PRO A 5 21.68 1.01 5.51
CA PRO A 5 20.28 0.67 5.27
C PRO A 5 19.93 0.71 3.78
N TRP A 6 19.13 -0.26 3.36
CA TRP A 6 18.68 -0.38 1.98
C TRP A 6 17.22 -0.82 1.92
N GLY A 7 16.61 -0.63 0.78
CA GLY A 7 15.25 -1.08 0.51
C GLY A 7 15.13 -1.59 -0.92
N VAL A 8 14.34 -2.64 -1.08
CA VAL A 8 14.01 -3.25 -2.37
C VAL A 8 12.50 -3.35 -2.49
N LEU A 9 11.98 -2.90 -3.61
CA LEU A 9 10.57 -3.00 -3.95
C LEU A 9 10.43 -3.92 -5.18
N SER A 10 9.57 -4.92 -5.08
CA SER A 10 9.24 -5.74 -6.25
C SER A 10 8.47 -4.93 -7.29
N VAL A 11 8.73 -5.22 -8.55
CA VAL A 11 7.97 -4.66 -9.69
C VAL A 11 6.60 -5.33 -9.82
N LYS A 12 6.43 -6.52 -9.26
CA LYS A 12 5.16 -7.25 -9.29
C LYS A 12 4.17 -6.68 -8.26
N PRO A 13 2.88 -6.64 -8.57
CA PRO A 13 1.85 -6.05 -7.69
C PRO A 13 1.80 -6.65 -6.28
N THR A 14 2.04 -7.95 -6.15
CA THR A 14 2.07 -8.69 -4.87
C THR A 14 3.46 -9.10 -4.43
N GLY A 15 4.48 -8.56 -5.08
CA GLY A 15 5.86 -8.87 -4.77
C GLY A 15 6.33 -8.35 -3.41
N ALA A 16 7.39 -8.97 -2.90
CA ALA A 16 7.94 -8.61 -1.62
C ALA A 16 8.60 -7.22 -1.63
N THR A 17 8.32 -6.45 -0.59
CA THR A 17 9.12 -5.29 -0.23
C THR A 17 10.04 -5.69 0.92
N LEU A 18 11.33 -5.46 0.75
CA LEU A 18 12.35 -5.71 1.77
C LEU A 18 13.01 -4.42 2.18
N ARG A 19 13.34 -4.31 3.43
CA ARG A 19 14.14 -3.20 3.96
C ARG A 19 15.08 -3.70 5.03
N TYR A 20 16.34 -3.33 4.92
CA TYR A 20 17.30 -3.42 6.02
C TYR A 20 17.33 -2.08 6.75
N THR A 21 17.19 -2.13 8.07
CA THR A 21 17.03 -0.94 8.91
C THR A 21 18.32 -0.55 9.61
N TYR A 22 18.38 0.63 10.23
CA TYR A 22 19.55 1.12 10.99
C TYR A 22 19.83 0.33 12.26
N ASP A 23 18.85 -0.42 12.77
CA ASP A 23 18.93 -1.27 13.96
C ASP A 23 19.13 -2.75 13.62
N ASP A 24 19.76 -3.00 12.47
CA ASP A 24 20.18 -4.32 12.00
C ASP A 24 19.05 -5.34 11.83
N ARG A 25 17.85 -4.88 11.43
CA ARG A 25 16.68 -5.73 11.19
C ARG A 25 16.33 -5.80 9.72
N ILE A 26 15.74 -6.92 9.31
CA ILE A 26 15.14 -7.07 8.00
C ILE A 26 13.61 -7.01 8.15
N MET A 27 13.00 -6.03 7.50
CA MET A 27 11.55 -5.95 7.35
C MET A 27 11.15 -6.57 6.03
N ILE A 28 10.10 -7.40 6.05
CA ILE A 28 9.47 -7.92 4.84
C ILE A 28 7.98 -7.61 4.83
N ARG A 29 7.47 -7.24 3.66
CA ARG A 29 6.04 -7.12 3.39
C ARG A 29 5.75 -7.80 2.06
N ASN A 30 4.91 -8.81 2.02
CA ASN A 30 4.51 -9.48 0.78
C ASN A 30 3.09 -10.05 0.83
N THR A 31 2.29 -9.70 1.81
CA THR A 31 0.91 -10.14 1.89
C THR A 31 -0.05 -8.96 1.85
N SER A 32 -1.13 -9.11 1.08
CA SER A 32 -2.24 -8.18 1.05
C SER A 32 -3.53 -8.99 1.00
N GLU A 33 -4.46 -8.69 1.89
CA GLU A 33 -5.76 -9.35 1.94
C GLU A 33 -6.86 -8.30 1.92
N PRO A 34 -8.03 -8.57 1.27
CA PRO A 34 -9.14 -7.65 1.34
C PRO A 34 -9.68 -7.59 2.75
N TYR A 35 -9.89 -6.40 3.27
CA TYR A 35 -10.55 -6.21 4.56
C TYR A 35 -12.06 -6.38 4.40
N PHE A 36 -12.52 -7.62 4.60
CA PHE A 36 -13.94 -7.95 4.66
C PHE A 36 -14.17 -8.77 5.92
N GLU A 37 -14.61 -8.10 6.99
CA GLU A 37 -15.12 -8.77 8.19
C GLU A 37 -14.13 -9.73 8.92
N HIS A 38 -13.28 -9.19 9.76
CA HIS A 38 -12.60 -9.86 10.90
C HIS A 38 -11.90 -11.21 10.70
N ASN A 39 -11.79 -11.75 9.49
CA ASN A 39 -11.19 -13.05 9.21
C ASN A 39 -9.73 -12.97 8.72
N PHE A 40 -8.98 -12.01 9.23
CA PHE A 40 -7.57 -11.92 8.89
C PHE A 40 -6.77 -13.04 9.56
N ASN A 41 -6.22 -13.94 8.77
CA ASN A 41 -5.39 -15.02 9.28
C ASN A 41 -3.94 -14.59 9.48
N TYR A 42 -3.70 -13.95 10.60
CA TYR A 42 -2.40 -13.39 10.97
C TYR A 42 -1.27 -14.43 10.96
N LYS A 43 -1.53 -15.63 11.51
CA LYS A 43 -0.56 -16.72 11.55
C LYS A 43 -0.12 -17.15 10.15
N LYS A 44 -1.06 -17.30 9.22
CA LYS A 44 -0.77 -17.64 7.82
C LYS A 44 0.08 -16.55 7.14
N CYS A 45 -0.15 -15.29 7.44
CA CYS A 45 0.65 -14.19 6.90
C CYS A 45 2.08 -14.22 7.42
N ILE A 46 2.28 -14.47 8.71
CA ILE A 46 3.61 -14.64 9.32
C ILE A 46 4.37 -15.80 8.67
N GLU A 47 3.72 -16.95 8.50
CA GLU A 47 4.31 -18.12 7.85
C GLU A 47 4.73 -17.82 6.40
N LYS A 48 3.91 -17.10 5.64
CA LYS A 48 4.27 -16.66 4.29
C LYS A 48 5.49 -15.73 4.31
N HIS A 49 5.55 -14.77 5.22
CA HIS A 49 6.68 -13.87 5.35
C HIS A 49 7.96 -14.60 5.74
N LYS A 50 7.89 -15.53 6.69
CA LYS A 50 9.03 -16.37 7.09
C LYS A 50 9.55 -17.18 5.91
N LYS A 51 8.66 -17.83 5.17
CA LYS A 51 9.01 -18.57 3.97
C LYS A 51 9.66 -17.69 2.90
N GLY A 52 9.12 -16.49 2.68
CA GLY A 52 9.68 -15.50 1.74
C GLY A 52 11.07 -15.03 2.14
N LEU A 53 11.33 -14.84 3.44
CA LEU A 53 12.66 -14.50 3.96
C LEU A 53 13.65 -15.64 3.77
N LEU A 54 13.29 -16.88 4.16
CA LEU A 54 14.16 -18.04 4.03
C LEU A 54 14.56 -18.36 2.59
N ARG A 55 13.65 -18.13 1.63
CA ARG A 55 13.99 -18.28 0.20
C ARG A 55 15.03 -17.27 -0.28
N ARG A 56 15.03 -16.06 0.27
CA ARG A 56 15.95 -14.99 -0.13
C ARG A 56 17.25 -15.02 0.64
N PHE A 57 17.20 -15.52 1.86
CA PHE A 57 18.33 -15.58 2.80
C PHE A 57 18.48 -16.99 3.35
N PRO A 58 18.77 -18.00 2.49
CA PRO A 58 18.91 -19.38 2.93
C PRO A 58 20.06 -19.61 3.90
N GLN A 59 21.01 -18.68 3.97
CA GLN A 59 22.12 -18.69 4.93
C GLN A 59 21.68 -18.42 6.38
N PHE A 60 20.44 -17.99 6.61
CA PHE A 60 19.86 -17.75 7.94
C PHE A 60 18.65 -18.69 8.19
N PRO A 61 18.88 -20.01 8.35
CA PRO A 61 17.79 -20.98 8.46
C PRO A 61 16.90 -20.75 9.69
N ASP A 62 17.46 -20.18 10.75
CA ASP A 62 16.80 -19.98 12.04
C ASP A 62 16.25 -18.55 12.22
N ILE A 63 15.93 -17.87 11.10
CA ILE A 63 15.28 -16.55 11.18
C ILE A 63 14.01 -16.63 12.02
N ASP A 64 13.94 -15.81 13.05
CA ASP A 64 12.74 -15.61 13.84
C ASP A 64 12.07 -14.27 13.55
N ILE A 65 10.76 -14.22 13.72
CA ILE A 65 9.96 -13.01 13.52
C ILE A 65 9.79 -12.32 14.86
N GLU A 66 10.61 -11.32 15.12
CA GLU A 66 10.58 -10.56 16.36
C GLU A 66 9.30 -9.73 16.49
N ASN A 67 8.92 -9.05 15.42
CA ASN A 67 7.75 -8.19 15.40
C ASN A 67 6.93 -8.43 14.13
N SER A 68 5.62 -8.35 14.27
CA SER A 68 4.71 -8.44 13.15
C SER A 68 3.56 -7.46 13.34
N TRP A 69 3.17 -6.79 12.28
CA TRP A 69 2.06 -5.83 12.29
C TRP A 69 1.30 -5.86 10.98
N SER A 70 0.12 -5.30 10.98
CA SER A 70 -0.69 -5.07 9.81
C SER A 70 -1.25 -3.65 9.82
N GLY A 71 -1.69 -3.18 8.67
CA GLY A 71 -2.34 -1.88 8.52
C GLY A 71 -3.31 -1.91 7.35
N PHE A 72 -4.18 -0.90 7.30
CA PHE A 72 -5.16 -0.77 6.24
C PHE A 72 -4.68 0.22 5.20
N ILE A 73 -4.86 -0.12 3.94
CA ILE A 73 -4.68 0.80 2.83
C ILE A 73 -5.98 0.92 2.05
N SER A 74 -6.33 2.14 1.69
CA SER A 74 -7.44 2.40 0.79
C SER A 74 -6.96 2.35 -0.65
N VAL A 75 -7.58 1.51 -1.45
CA VAL A 75 -7.24 1.35 -2.86
C VAL A 75 -8.43 1.70 -3.74
N SER A 76 -8.16 2.30 -4.89
CA SER A 76 -9.15 2.55 -5.93
C SER A 76 -9.02 1.56 -7.08
N ARG A 77 -10.07 1.38 -7.86
CA ARG A 77 -10.09 0.43 -8.98
C ARG A 77 -9.00 0.69 -10.01
N ASN A 78 -8.73 1.94 -10.32
CA ASN A 78 -7.76 2.36 -11.34
C ASN A 78 -6.42 2.84 -10.76
N GLY A 79 -6.17 2.63 -9.46
CA GLY A 79 -4.95 3.07 -8.80
C GLY A 79 -4.78 4.59 -8.71
N LYS A 80 -5.86 5.37 -8.89
CA LYS A 80 -5.82 6.83 -8.82
C LYS A 80 -6.42 7.33 -7.50
N PRO A 81 -5.93 8.47 -6.97
CA PRO A 81 -6.45 9.04 -5.75
C PRO A 81 -7.89 9.52 -5.91
N VAL A 82 -8.57 9.69 -4.80
CA VAL A 82 -9.86 10.37 -4.70
C VAL A 82 -9.64 11.71 -4.06
N PHE A 83 -10.17 12.77 -4.63
CA PHE A 83 -10.16 14.09 -4.01
C PHE A 83 -11.36 14.92 -4.50
N GLY A 84 -11.75 15.89 -3.70
CA GLY A 84 -12.88 16.76 -4.03
C GLY A 84 -13.51 17.38 -2.80
N ASN A 85 -14.71 17.90 -2.99
CA ASN A 85 -15.52 18.45 -1.93
C ASN A 85 -16.93 17.88 -1.96
N PHE A 86 -17.57 17.87 -0.81
CA PHE A 86 -18.97 17.59 -0.65
C PHE A 86 -19.64 18.81 -0.04
N ASP A 87 -20.66 19.33 -0.71
CA ASP A 87 -21.50 20.41 -0.22
C ASP A 87 -20.72 21.68 0.21
N GLU A 88 -19.65 22.03 -0.48
CA GLU A 88 -18.76 23.17 -0.23
C GLU A 88 -18.22 23.30 1.20
N LYS A 89 -18.49 22.34 2.07
CA LYS A 89 -18.10 22.36 3.48
C LYS A 89 -17.12 21.25 3.85
N ILE A 90 -17.18 20.13 3.14
CA ILE A 90 -16.35 18.95 3.41
C ILE A 90 -15.40 18.76 2.25
N PHE A 91 -14.11 18.90 2.51
CA PHE A 91 -13.04 18.65 1.55
C PHE A 91 -12.35 17.35 1.92
N PHE A 92 -12.07 16.53 0.94
CA PHE A 92 -11.47 15.22 1.17
C PHE A 92 -10.43 14.87 0.12
N ALA A 93 -9.44 14.10 0.54
CA ALA A 93 -8.48 13.46 -0.32
C ALA A 93 -8.08 12.11 0.28
N GLY A 94 -7.90 11.09 -0.55
CA GLY A 94 -7.60 9.74 -0.06
C GLY A 94 -7.40 8.72 -1.16
N ALA A 95 -7.52 7.44 -0.80
CA ALA A 95 -7.31 6.29 -1.68
C ALA A 95 -5.95 6.35 -2.43
N TYR A 96 -4.89 6.66 -1.70
CA TYR A 96 -3.55 6.82 -2.27
C TYR A 96 -2.87 5.51 -2.69
N ASN A 97 -3.56 4.39 -2.61
CA ASN A 97 -3.11 3.08 -3.11
C ASN A 97 -1.74 2.63 -2.55
N GLY A 98 -1.47 2.94 -1.31
CA GLY A 98 -0.20 2.65 -0.63
C GLY A 98 0.89 3.71 -0.78
N GLY A 99 0.75 4.67 -1.71
CA GLY A 99 1.69 5.79 -1.93
C GLY A 99 1.33 7.06 -1.13
N GLY A 100 0.74 6.91 0.07
CA GLY A 100 0.13 8.03 0.79
C GLY A 100 1.07 9.09 1.31
N LEU A 101 2.31 8.78 1.65
CA LEU A 101 3.17 9.71 2.38
C LEU A 101 3.37 11.05 1.64
N GLY A 102 3.82 11.01 0.39
CA GLY A 102 4.00 12.23 -0.41
C GLY A 102 2.66 12.81 -0.92
N LEU A 103 1.77 11.94 -1.40
CA LEU A 103 0.50 12.39 -1.96
C LEU A 103 -0.41 13.03 -0.92
N SER A 104 -0.43 12.55 0.32
CA SER A 104 -1.28 13.12 1.38
C SER A 104 -0.89 14.55 1.73
N VAL A 105 0.40 14.87 1.73
CA VAL A 105 0.88 16.24 1.97
C VAL A 105 0.45 17.16 0.83
N LEU A 106 0.68 16.75 -0.42
CA LEU A 106 0.30 17.54 -1.58
C LEU A 106 -1.21 17.77 -1.66
N PHE A 107 -1.98 16.68 -1.58
CA PHE A 107 -3.44 16.74 -1.71
C PHE A 107 -4.10 17.42 -0.50
N GLY A 108 -3.59 17.18 0.73
CA GLY A 108 -4.08 17.85 1.92
C GLY A 108 -3.92 19.37 1.83
N ALA A 109 -2.74 19.83 1.43
CA ALA A 109 -2.50 21.26 1.23
C ALA A 109 -3.38 21.85 0.11
N ALA A 110 -3.57 21.12 -1.00
CA ALA A 110 -4.46 21.57 -2.09
C ALA A 110 -5.93 21.62 -1.66
N MET A 111 -6.39 20.72 -0.79
CA MET A 111 -7.76 20.78 -0.26
C MET A 111 -7.95 21.99 0.64
N ILE A 112 -6.95 22.39 1.41
CA ILE A 112 -6.99 23.65 2.18
C ILE A 112 -7.08 24.86 1.23
N ASP A 113 -6.26 24.90 0.18
CA ASP A 113 -6.33 25.96 -0.82
C ASP A 113 -7.73 26.04 -1.47
N SER A 114 -8.31 24.89 -1.80
CA SER A 114 -9.66 24.79 -2.35
C SER A 114 -10.70 25.34 -1.36
N ALA A 115 -10.63 24.96 -0.09
CA ALA A 115 -11.54 25.42 0.95
C ALA A 115 -11.46 26.95 1.17
N LEU A 116 -10.26 27.50 1.07
CA LEU A 116 -10.01 28.94 1.19
C LEU A 116 -10.20 29.70 -0.13
N LYS A 117 -10.58 29.00 -1.21
CA LYS A 117 -10.74 29.56 -2.58
C LYS A 117 -9.46 30.20 -3.12
N ILE A 118 -8.30 29.70 -2.71
CA ILE A 118 -6.99 30.15 -3.15
C ILE A 118 -6.60 29.40 -4.42
N LYS A 119 -6.51 30.11 -5.53
CA LYS A 119 -6.02 29.53 -6.80
C LYS A 119 -4.50 29.62 -6.87
N ASN A 120 -3.83 28.50 -6.98
CA ASN A 120 -2.38 28.42 -7.12
C ASN A 120 -1.95 27.19 -7.94
N SER A 121 -0.65 27.09 -8.24
CA SER A 121 -0.10 26.00 -9.04
C SER A 121 -0.29 24.61 -8.42
N ARG A 122 -0.31 24.53 -7.10
CA ARG A 122 -0.53 23.28 -6.35
C ARG A 122 -1.95 22.78 -6.53
N LEU A 123 -2.96 23.64 -6.41
CA LEU A 123 -4.35 23.27 -6.63
C LEU A 123 -4.56 22.84 -8.09
N ASN A 124 -4.05 23.62 -9.05
CA ASN A 124 -4.13 23.26 -10.47
C ASN A 124 -3.46 21.91 -10.77
N LEU A 125 -2.32 21.63 -10.13
CA LEU A 125 -1.65 20.34 -10.26
C LEU A 125 -2.53 19.21 -9.76
N VAL A 126 -3.11 19.32 -8.56
CA VAL A 126 -3.96 18.28 -7.99
C VAL A 126 -5.23 18.08 -8.82
N GLU A 127 -5.86 19.14 -9.29
CA GLU A 127 -7.05 19.08 -10.17
C GLU A 127 -6.74 18.43 -11.53
N SER A 128 -5.48 18.45 -11.96
CA SER A 128 -5.05 17.75 -13.19
C SER A 128 -4.87 16.24 -13.03
N PHE A 129 -4.84 15.72 -11.80
CA PHE A 129 -4.72 14.29 -11.57
C PHE A 129 -5.99 13.53 -11.99
N PRO A 130 -5.83 12.37 -12.64
CA PRO A 130 -6.97 11.52 -12.93
C PRO A 130 -7.66 11.06 -11.65
N GLN A 131 -8.97 11.14 -11.62
CA GLN A 131 -9.79 10.69 -10.50
C GLN A 131 -9.92 9.17 -10.44
N ALA A 132 -10.23 8.67 -9.25
CA ALA A 132 -10.58 7.28 -9.04
C ALA A 132 -11.86 6.91 -9.78
N ASN A 133 -11.87 5.74 -10.41
CA ASN A 133 -13.08 5.21 -11.03
C ASN A 133 -14.07 4.71 -9.97
N ARG A 134 -15.37 4.75 -10.34
CA ARG A 134 -16.42 4.12 -9.51
C ARG A 134 -16.11 2.65 -9.25
N LEU A 135 -16.49 2.17 -8.09
CA LEU A 135 -16.37 0.76 -7.74
C LEU A 135 -17.22 -0.10 -8.70
N PRO A 136 -16.77 -1.32 -9.02
CA PRO A 136 -17.56 -2.25 -9.82
C PRO A 136 -18.80 -2.72 -9.04
N PRO A 137 -19.84 -3.31 -9.71
CA PRO A 137 -21.08 -3.79 -9.06
C PRO A 137 -20.72 -4.83 -8.06
N PHE A 138 -19.88 -5.50 -7.79
CA PHE A 138 -19.53 -6.47 -6.73
C PHE A 138 -18.07 -6.26 -6.28
N PRO A 139 -17.80 -5.18 -5.56
CA PRO A 139 -16.42 -4.79 -5.23
C PRO A 139 -15.66 -5.84 -4.42
N LYS A 140 -16.35 -6.58 -3.53
CA LYS A 140 -15.73 -7.67 -2.76
C LYS A 140 -15.21 -8.78 -3.67
N ILE A 141 -16.04 -9.26 -4.60
CA ILE A 141 -15.68 -10.34 -5.53
C ILE A 141 -14.55 -9.87 -6.47
N ALA A 142 -14.66 -8.65 -6.99
CA ALA A 142 -13.64 -8.09 -7.87
C ALA A 142 -12.28 -7.95 -7.17
N ALA A 143 -12.25 -7.52 -5.90
CA ALA A 143 -11.03 -7.43 -5.11
C ALA A 143 -10.42 -8.81 -4.84
N LEU A 144 -11.22 -9.80 -4.47
CA LEU A 144 -10.77 -11.18 -4.25
C LEU A 144 -10.18 -11.80 -5.51
N LEU A 145 -10.85 -11.65 -6.65
CA LEU A 145 -10.36 -12.17 -7.94
C LEU A 145 -9.03 -11.47 -8.31
N ARG A 146 -8.95 -10.16 -8.15
CA ARG A 146 -7.73 -9.40 -8.45
C ARG A 146 -6.56 -9.88 -7.59
N LEU A 147 -6.75 -9.99 -6.27
CA LEU A 147 -5.68 -10.44 -5.37
C LEU A 147 -5.26 -11.88 -5.67
N LYS A 148 -6.22 -12.75 -6.01
CA LYS A 148 -5.90 -14.13 -6.37
C LYS A 148 -5.11 -14.24 -7.67
N LEU A 149 -5.45 -13.44 -8.66
CA LEU A 149 -4.66 -13.35 -9.90
C LEU A 149 -3.24 -12.82 -9.62
N ASP A 150 -3.14 -11.75 -8.85
CA ASP A 150 -1.86 -11.17 -8.47
C ASP A 150 -1.00 -12.18 -7.67
N GLU A 151 -1.61 -13.01 -6.80
CA GLU A 151 -0.92 -14.09 -6.07
C GLU A 151 -0.40 -15.17 -7.02
N ILE A 152 -1.19 -15.59 -8.03
CA ILE A 152 -0.77 -16.58 -9.04
C ILE A 152 0.41 -16.04 -9.85
N PHE A 153 0.33 -14.82 -10.35
CA PHE A 153 1.41 -14.19 -11.11
C PHE A 153 2.64 -13.83 -10.26
N GLY A 154 2.45 -13.68 -8.95
CA GLY A 154 3.52 -13.40 -7.98
C GLY A 154 4.08 -14.63 -7.24
N SER A 155 3.63 -15.84 -7.57
CA SER A 155 3.92 -17.06 -6.79
C SER A 155 5.39 -17.37 -6.57
N ASN A 156 6.28 -16.89 -7.43
CA ASN A 156 7.73 -17.09 -7.30
C ASN A 156 8.37 -16.21 -6.22
N GLU A 157 7.62 -15.31 -5.60
CA GLU A 157 8.13 -14.38 -4.57
C GLU A 157 7.74 -14.79 -3.13
N PHE A 158 6.99 -15.86 -3.00
CA PHE A 158 6.59 -16.43 -1.68
C PHE A 158 7.37 -17.68 -1.34
#